data_c5372f4133dafd5cb496376da49972d1
#
_entry.id   c5372f4133dafd5cb496376da49972d1
#
_cell.length_a   1.000
_cell.length_b   1.000
_cell.length_c   1.000
_cell.angle_alpha   90.00
_cell.angle_beta   90.00
_cell.angle_gamma   90.00
#
_symmetry.space_group_name_H-M   'P 1'
#
loop_
_entity.id
_entity.type
_entity.pdbx_description
1 polymer ?
#
loop_
_entity_poly.entity_id
_entity_poly.type
_entity_poly.pdbx_seq_one_letter_code
_entity_poly.pdbx_strand_id
1 'polypeptide(L)'
;MISLKSSINYKILLLLLSFFYLQSCGLYRATDAREVSPNAKDRVQKNIQEGRGFRVFGDKEQGGVFEFASSNPLWRATIDLLDFAPFSNVDYSGGIIITDWYSNDDSVENENLKITVRFLSNEIRADGLDVIVHKKKCDQSNRCKISKLETDLTDKIKIAILKNAAILEESRIANGADKDFILREPKN
;
A
#
# COMPACT_ATOMS: atom_id res chain seq x y z
N MET A 1 -26.32 -64.90 10.54
CA MET A 1 -27.25 -63.75 10.64
C MET A 1 -26.57 -62.37 10.78
N ILE A 2 -25.27 -62.28 10.81
CA ILE A 2 -24.54 -61.02 11.03
C ILE A 2 -24.26 -60.25 9.71
N SER A 3 -24.19 -60.96 8.57
CA SER A 3 -23.80 -60.35 7.26
C SER A 3 -24.89 -59.48 6.64
N LEU A 4 -26.18 -59.74 6.89
CA LEU A 4 -27.26 -58.96 6.27
C LEU A 4 -27.46 -57.60 6.89
N LYS A 5 -27.17 -57.44 8.19
CA LYS A 5 -27.28 -56.16 8.91
C LYS A 5 -26.19 -55.17 8.49
N SER A 6 -24.97 -55.64 8.17
CA SER A 6 -23.87 -54.83 7.70
C SER A 6 -24.12 -54.23 6.30
N SER A 7 -24.72 -55.01 5.39
CA SER A 7 -25.07 -54.57 4.04
C SER A 7 -26.15 -53.46 4.01
N ILE A 8 -27.13 -53.55 4.92
CA ILE A 8 -28.20 -52.53 5.05
C ILE A 8 -27.64 -51.21 5.59
N ASN A 9 -26.75 -51.26 6.58
CA ASN A 9 -26.11 -50.08 7.14
C ASN A 9 -25.24 -49.34 6.11
N TYR A 10 -24.51 -50.09 5.26
CA TYR A 10 -23.70 -49.52 4.19
C TYR A 10 -24.56 -48.80 3.11
N LYS A 11 -25.70 -49.42 2.73
CA LYS A 11 -26.61 -48.78 1.77
C LYS A 11 -27.27 -47.52 2.31
N ILE A 12 -27.61 -47.52 3.60
CA ILE A 12 -28.14 -46.32 4.29
C ILE A 12 -27.08 -45.24 4.38
N LEU A 13 -25.82 -45.58 4.68
CA LEU A 13 -24.72 -44.65 4.71
C LEU A 13 -24.47 -44.01 3.34
N LEU A 14 -24.51 -44.81 2.26
CA LEU A 14 -24.38 -44.30 0.88
C LEU A 14 -25.54 -43.37 0.48
N LEU A 15 -26.76 -43.67 0.89
CA LEU A 15 -27.94 -42.85 0.66
C LEU A 15 -27.83 -41.49 1.41
N LEU A 16 -27.38 -41.50 2.63
CA LEU A 16 -27.13 -40.27 3.41
C LEU A 16 -26.00 -39.41 2.80
N LEU A 17 -24.94 -40.06 2.33
CA LEU A 17 -23.83 -39.36 1.65
C LEU A 17 -24.31 -38.72 0.33
N SER A 18 -25.14 -39.45 -0.46
CA SER A 18 -25.74 -38.92 -1.68
C SER A 18 -26.66 -37.69 -1.43
N PHE A 19 -27.39 -37.70 -0.33
CA PHE A 19 -28.26 -36.61 0.07
C PHE A 19 -27.48 -35.34 0.43
N PHE A 20 -26.28 -35.46 1.00
CA PHE A 20 -25.39 -34.34 1.29
C PHE A 20 -24.85 -33.65 0.01
N TYR A 21 -24.62 -34.44 -1.06
CA TYR A 21 -24.16 -33.86 -2.33
C TYR A 21 -25.28 -33.12 -3.11
N LEU A 22 -26.54 -33.39 -2.84
CA LEU A 22 -27.68 -32.72 -3.50
C LEU A 22 -28.01 -31.32 -2.89
N GLN A 23 -27.47 -30.99 -1.72
CA GLN A 23 -27.65 -29.69 -1.08
C GLN A 23 -26.76 -28.59 -1.68
N SER A 24 -25.90 -28.89 -2.66
CA SER A 24 -24.94 -27.96 -3.25
C SER A 24 -25.57 -26.89 -4.18
N CYS A 25 -26.88 -26.92 -4.44
CA CYS A 25 -27.57 -25.97 -5.32
C CYS A 25 -27.92 -24.61 -4.66
N GLY A 26 -27.53 -24.37 -3.41
CA GLY A 26 -27.83 -23.12 -2.71
C GLY A 26 -26.92 -21.91 -3.04
N LEU A 27 -25.91 -22.08 -3.89
CA LEU A 27 -24.92 -21.01 -4.19
C LEU A 27 -25.33 -20.10 -5.39
N TYR A 28 -26.42 -20.39 -6.07
CA TYR A 28 -26.89 -19.52 -7.16
C TYR A 28 -27.70 -18.35 -6.60
N ARG A 29 -27.07 -17.19 -6.46
CA ARG A 29 -27.75 -15.90 -6.24
C ARG A 29 -28.23 -15.41 -7.60
N ALA A 30 -29.52 -15.47 -7.85
CA ALA A 30 -30.13 -14.82 -9.00
C ALA A 30 -29.89 -13.30 -8.90
N THR A 31 -29.01 -12.76 -9.73
CA THR A 31 -28.80 -11.32 -9.86
C THR A 31 -29.91 -10.76 -10.74
N ASP A 32 -30.60 -9.71 -10.30
CA ASP A 32 -31.64 -9.08 -11.09
C ASP A 32 -31.02 -8.51 -12.36
N ALA A 33 -31.47 -9.01 -13.52
CA ALA A 33 -31.01 -8.58 -14.85
C ALA A 33 -31.33 -7.10 -15.15
N ARG A 34 -32.17 -6.46 -14.33
CA ARG A 34 -32.47 -5.03 -14.42
C ARG A 34 -31.43 -4.16 -13.80
N GLU A 35 -30.66 -4.68 -12.82
CA GLU A 35 -29.57 -3.95 -12.13
C GLU A 35 -28.21 -4.17 -12.78
N VAL A 36 -28.04 -5.26 -13.51
CA VAL A 36 -26.76 -5.63 -14.14
C VAL A 36 -26.88 -5.56 -15.64
N SER A 37 -26.15 -4.62 -16.27
CA SER A 37 -26.12 -4.50 -17.74
C SER A 37 -25.72 -5.83 -18.38
N PRO A 38 -26.43 -6.30 -19.43
CA PRO A 38 -26.05 -7.49 -20.19
C PRO A 38 -24.71 -7.30 -20.92
N ASN A 39 -24.30 -6.06 -21.16
CA ASN A 39 -23.06 -5.74 -21.85
C ASN A 39 -21.86 -5.80 -20.87
N ALA A 40 -20.86 -6.62 -21.20
CA ALA A 40 -19.65 -6.78 -20.38
C ALA A 40 -18.85 -5.46 -20.23
N LYS A 41 -18.82 -4.63 -21.27
CA LYS A 41 -18.10 -3.34 -21.25
C LYS A 41 -18.74 -2.37 -20.26
N ASP A 42 -20.05 -2.28 -20.22
CA ASP A 42 -20.78 -1.38 -19.31
C ASP A 42 -20.59 -1.82 -17.85
N ARG A 43 -20.56 -3.13 -17.59
CA ARG A 43 -20.28 -3.69 -16.26
C ARG A 43 -18.87 -3.36 -15.79
N VAL A 44 -17.88 -3.51 -16.67
CA VAL A 44 -16.49 -3.16 -16.38
C VAL A 44 -16.36 -1.66 -16.09
N GLN A 45 -16.98 -0.83 -16.91
CA GLN A 45 -16.92 0.62 -16.75
C GLN A 45 -17.62 1.09 -15.46
N LYS A 46 -18.78 0.48 -15.14
CA LYS A 46 -19.47 0.71 -13.87
C LYS A 46 -18.62 0.27 -12.67
N ASN A 47 -18.00 -0.90 -12.75
CA ASN A 47 -17.12 -1.40 -11.67
C ASN A 47 -15.89 -0.52 -11.47
N ILE A 48 -15.31 0.02 -12.54
CA ILE A 48 -14.20 0.98 -12.47
C ILE A 48 -14.65 2.28 -11.80
N GLN A 49 -15.82 2.82 -12.20
CA GLN A 49 -16.39 4.05 -11.62
C GLN A 49 -16.77 3.88 -10.14
N GLU A 50 -17.24 2.70 -9.75
CA GLU A 50 -17.62 2.36 -8.38
C GLU A 50 -16.43 1.84 -7.54
N GLY A 51 -15.21 1.79 -8.10
CA GLY A 51 -14.02 1.28 -7.41
C GLY A 51 -14.07 -0.22 -7.10
N ARG A 52 -14.94 -0.99 -7.79
CA ARG A 52 -15.09 -2.44 -7.60
C ARG A 52 -14.14 -3.20 -8.52
N GLY A 53 -12.87 -3.31 -8.11
CA GLY A 53 -11.88 -4.16 -8.78
C GLY A 53 -11.96 -5.63 -8.35
N PHE A 54 -11.27 -6.51 -9.07
CA PHE A 54 -11.11 -7.92 -8.70
C PHE A 54 -10.30 -8.03 -7.40
N ARG A 55 -10.89 -8.53 -6.34
CA ARG A 55 -10.24 -8.75 -5.05
C ARG A 55 -10.07 -10.25 -4.83
N VAL A 56 -8.84 -10.73 -4.71
CA VAL A 56 -8.50 -12.15 -4.52
C VAL A 56 -8.81 -12.62 -3.10
N PHE A 57 -8.81 -11.70 -2.13
CA PHE A 57 -9.18 -11.97 -0.74
C PHE A 57 -10.12 -10.87 -0.26
N GLY A 58 -11.31 -11.29 0.15
CA GLY A 58 -12.32 -10.36 0.64
C GLY A 58 -12.01 -9.91 2.05
N ASP A 59 -11.67 -8.64 2.22
CA ASP A 59 -12.02 -7.88 3.41
C ASP A 59 -12.35 -6.45 3.02
N LYS A 60 -13.36 -5.92 3.72
CA LYS A 60 -13.98 -4.64 3.45
C LYS A 60 -13.08 -3.51 3.96
N GLU A 61 -11.99 -3.21 3.24
CA GLU A 61 -11.40 -1.88 3.38
C GLU A 61 -11.03 -1.36 1.99
N GLN A 62 -11.54 -0.18 1.73
CA GLN A 62 -11.36 0.60 0.51
C GLN A 62 -9.88 0.89 0.32
N GLY A 63 -9.35 0.53 -0.84
CA GLY A 63 -8.03 0.97 -1.22
C GLY A 63 -7.32 -0.06 -2.08
N GLY A 64 -7.25 0.15 -3.39
CA GLY A 64 -6.25 -0.49 -4.22
C GLY A 64 -4.85 -0.10 -3.76
N VAL A 65 -3.83 -0.88 -4.10
CA VAL A 65 -2.41 -0.65 -3.76
C VAL A 65 -1.95 0.80 -4.02
N PHE A 66 -2.65 1.52 -4.90
CA PHE A 66 -2.39 2.91 -5.23
C PHE A 66 -2.81 3.91 -4.13
N GLU A 67 -3.89 3.61 -3.41
CA GLU A 67 -4.39 4.49 -2.33
C GLU A 67 -3.50 4.39 -1.08
N PHE A 68 -2.84 3.27 -0.89
CA PHE A 68 -1.95 3.04 0.24
C PHE A 68 -0.70 3.94 0.18
N ALA A 69 -0.05 4.06 -0.97
CA ALA A 69 1.11 4.94 -1.14
C ALA A 69 0.73 6.42 -1.02
N SER A 70 -0.48 6.81 -1.43
CA SER A 70 -0.99 8.17 -1.30
C SER A 70 -1.53 8.50 0.09
N SER A 71 -1.90 7.51 0.90
CA SER A 71 -2.47 7.72 2.23
C SER A 71 -1.43 7.79 3.36
N ASN A 72 -0.23 7.24 3.16
CA ASN A 72 0.82 7.30 4.19
C ASN A 72 1.53 8.67 4.17
N PRO A 73 1.38 9.50 5.21
CA PRO A 73 1.95 10.85 5.25
C PRO A 73 3.48 10.85 5.28
N LEU A 74 4.13 9.85 5.92
CA LEU A 74 5.59 9.72 5.90
C LEU A 74 6.13 9.45 4.49
N TRP A 75 5.46 8.57 3.75
CA TRP A 75 5.82 8.25 2.38
C TRP A 75 5.70 9.46 1.46
N ARG A 76 4.56 10.14 1.49
CA ARG A 76 4.32 11.35 0.71
C ARG A 76 5.33 12.45 1.04
N ALA A 77 5.51 12.75 2.32
CA ALA A 77 6.47 13.75 2.76
C ALA A 77 7.90 13.44 2.32
N THR A 78 8.26 12.15 2.24
CA THR A 78 9.60 11.74 1.78
C THR A 78 9.75 11.95 0.28
N ILE A 79 8.77 11.55 -0.53
CA ILE A 79 8.80 11.78 -1.98
C ILE A 79 8.86 13.27 -2.28
N ASP A 80 7.99 14.08 -1.65
CA ASP A 80 7.93 15.52 -1.87
C ASP A 80 9.25 16.23 -1.45
N LEU A 81 9.88 15.77 -0.36
CA LEU A 81 11.14 16.32 0.10
C LEU A 81 12.33 15.97 -0.79
N LEU A 82 12.34 14.77 -1.37
CA LEU A 82 13.45 14.24 -2.18
C LEU A 82 13.25 14.40 -3.68
N ASP A 83 12.21 15.11 -4.12
CA ASP A 83 11.87 15.34 -5.54
C ASP A 83 12.99 16.05 -6.34
N PHE A 84 13.89 16.73 -5.65
CA PHE A 84 15.06 17.37 -6.28
C PHE A 84 16.08 16.37 -6.83
N ALA A 85 16.06 15.10 -6.38
CA ALA A 85 17.00 14.07 -6.81
C ALA A 85 16.26 12.94 -7.54
N PRO A 86 16.78 12.42 -8.66
CA PRO A 86 16.16 11.29 -9.34
C PRO A 86 16.16 10.07 -8.43
N PHE A 87 15.07 9.29 -8.47
CA PHE A 87 14.96 8.05 -7.71
C PHE A 87 15.56 6.88 -8.48
N SER A 88 16.40 6.07 -7.83
CA SER A 88 16.93 4.83 -8.40
C SER A 88 16.08 3.61 -8.01
N ASN A 89 15.43 3.65 -6.84
CA ASN A 89 14.50 2.62 -6.39
C ASN A 89 13.44 3.20 -5.46
N VAL A 90 12.18 2.82 -5.71
CA VAL A 90 11.03 3.17 -4.88
C VAL A 90 10.21 1.91 -4.69
N ASP A 91 10.35 1.27 -3.53
CA ASP A 91 9.61 0.07 -3.16
C ASP A 91 8.74 0.35 -1.94
N TYR A 92 7.45 0.53 -2.21
CA TYR A 92 6.49 0.79 -1.16
C TYR A 92 6.29 -0.41 -0.24
N SER A 93 6.20 -1.61 -0.79
CA SER A 93 5.98 -2.84 -0.02
C SER A 93 7.18 -3.19 0.85
N GLY A 94 8.38 -2.94 0.36
CA GLY A 94 9.63 -3.08 1.10
C GLY A 94 9.92 -1.91 2.04
N GLY A 95 9.12 -0.84 1.99
CA GLY A 95 9.30 0.33 2.84
C GLY A 95 10.63 1.05 2.60
N ILE A 96 11.05 1.22 1.34
CA ILE A 96 12.34 1.84 1.01
C ILE A 96 12.24 2.79 -0.17
N ILE A 97 12.88 3.94 -0.04
CA ILE A 97 13.12 4.90 -1.12
C ILE A 97 14.62 5.15 -1.23
N ILE A 98 15.15 5.06 -2.43
CA ILE A 98 16.58 5.30 -2.72
C ILE A 98 16.68 6.29 -3.87
N THR A 99 17.38 7.41 -3.66
CA THR A 99 17.72 8.33 -4.75
C THR A 99 18.86 7.75 -5.60
N ASP A 100 19.05 8.29 -6.79
CA ASP A 100 20.31 8.08 -7.48
C ASP A 100 21.41 8.99 -6.90
N TRP A 101 22.63 8.85 -7.41
CA TRP A 101 23.72 9.75 -7.07
C TRP A 101 23.41 11.16 -7.57
N TYR A 102 23.40 12.10 -6.66
CA TYR A 102 23.06 13.50 -6.90
C TYR A 102 24.22 14.39 -6.49
N SER A 103 24.56 15.36 -7.33
CA SER A 103 25.48 16.43 -7.02
C SER A 103 24.78 17.77 -7.19
N ASN A 104 25.01 18.71 -6.27
CA ASN A 104 24.57 20.08 -6.42
C ASN A 104 25.61 20.88 -7.19
N ASP A 105 25.20 21.85 -8.01
CA ASP A 105 26.11 22.72 -8.79
C ASP A 105 27.10 23.45 -7.90
N ASP A 106 26.72 23.74 -6.65
CA ASP A 106 27.57 24.37 -5.63
C ASP A 106 28.45 23.38 -4.86
N SER A 107 28.34 22.07 -5.14
CA SER A 107 29.13 21.07 -4.43
C SER A 107 30.61 21.12 -4.85
N VAL A 108 31.48 20.83 -3.87
CA VAL A 108 32.91 20.65 -4.12
C VAL A 108 33.09 19.63 -5.25
N GLU A 109 33.89 19.98 -6.26
CA GLU A 109 34.15 19.15 -7.44
C GLU A 109 34.27 17.66 -7.09
N ASN A 110 33.49 16.83 -7.81
CA ASN A 110 33.48 15.36 -7.73
C ASN A 110 32.85 14.75 -6.46
N GLU A 111 32.00 15.45 -5.73
CA GLU A 111 31.22 14.86 -4.63
C GLU A 111 29.77 14.61 -5.04
N ASN A 112 29.30 13.37 -4.83
CA ASN A 112 27.89 12.98 -5.08
C ASN A 112 27.30 12.38 -3.81
N LEU A 113 26.03 12.66 -3.57
CA LEU A 113 25.26 12.12 -2.46
C LEU A 113 24.21 11.13 -2.96
N LYS A 114 23.95 10.11 -2.17
CA LYS A 114 22.85 9.16 -2.35
C LYS A 114 22.09 9.04 -1.03
N ILE A 115 20.80 9.25 -1.05
CA ILE A 115 19.94 9.21 0.12
C ILE A 115 19.12 7.93 0.07
N THR A 116 19.11 7.19 1.16
CA THR A 116 18.25 6.03 1.35
C THR A 116 17.36 6.29 2.55
N VAL A 117 16.06 6.16 2.37
CA VAL A 117 15.06 6.26 3.45
C VAL A 117 14.39 4.92 3.61
N ARG A 118 14.41 4.39 4.84
CA ARG A 118 13.77 3.14 5.23
C ARG A 118 12.65 3.43 6.21
N PHE A 119 11.47 2.94 5.91
CA PHE A 119 10.30 3.05 6.78
C PHE A 119 10.21 1.80 7.65
N LEU A 120 10.32 1.99 8.96
CA LEU A 120 10.29 0.92 9.96
C LEU A 120 8.91 0.79 10.58
N SER A 121 8.09 1.84 10.51
CA SER A 121 6.68 1.84 10.89
C SER A 121 5.89 2.88 10.07
N ASN A 122 4.55 2.81 10.16
CA ASN A 122 3.65 3.79 9.53
C ASN A 122 3.34 4.99 10.44
N GLU A 123 3.89 5.02 11.63
CA GLU A 123 3.67 6.08 12.62
C GLU A 123 4.65 7.23 12.40
N ILE A 124 4.18 8.47 12.58
CA ILE A 124 5.01 9.68 12.48
C ILE A 124 5.84 9.81 13.77
N ARG A 125 6.90 9.02 13.84
CA ARG A 125 7.82 8.95 14.98
C ARG A 125 9.27 8.90 14.50
N ALA A 126 10.17 9.38 15.33
CA ALA A 126 11.59 9.44 14.98
C ALA A 126 12.24 8.05 14.79
N ASP A 127 11.75 7.03 15.49
CA ASP A 127 12.18 5.64 15.36
C ASP A 127 11.46 4.86 14.26
N GLY A 128 10.37 5.41 13.69
CA GLY A 128 9.66 4.86 12.54
C GLY A 128 10.37 5.09 11.20
N LEU A 129 11.46 5.83 11.19
CA LEU A 129 12.17 6.27 9.99
C LEU A 129 13.69 6.16 10.19
N ASP A 130 14.37 5.54 9.24
CA ASP A 130 15.83 5.48 9.17
C ASP A 130 16.34 6.12 7.88
N VAL A 131 17.17 7.15 8.02
CA VAL A 131 17.74 7.90 6.89
C VAL A 131 19.22 7.62 6.84
N ILE A 132 19.71 7.19 5.69
CA ILE A 132 21.13 6.90 5.45
C ILE A 132 21.60 7.74 4.27
N VAL A 133 22.65 8.49 4.46
CA VAL A 133 23.28 9.28 3.40
C VAL A 133 24.64 8.71 3.07
N HIS A 134 24.87 8.39 1.80
CA HIS A 134 26.17 8.00 1.29
C HIS A 134 26.78 9.12 0.48
N LYS A 135 28.06 9.35 0.68
CA LYS A 135 28.88 10.26 -0.10
C LYS A 135 29.83 9.48 -0.98
N LYS A 136 29.87 9.81 -2.28
CA LYS A 136 30.84 9.32 -3.23
C LYS A 136 31.74 10.47 -3.65
N LYS A 137 33.05 10.30 -3.47
CA LYS A 137 34.06 11.25 -3.92
C LYS A 137 35.02 10.54 -4.88
N CYS A 138 35.20 11.11 -6.07
CA CYS A 138 36.09 10.58 -7.09
C CYS A 138 37.34 11.45 -7.23
N ASP A 139 38.49 10.83 -7.48
CA ASP A 139 39.72 11.55 -7.82
C ASP A 139 39.83 11.84 -9.33
N GLN A 140 40.84 12.58 -9.72
CA GLN A 140 41.08 12.92 -11.15
C GLN A 140 41.35 11.69 -12.02
N SER A 141 41.64 10.54 -11.41
CA SER A 141 41.83 9.25 -12.09
C SER A 141 40.55 8.41 -12.13
N ASN A 142 39.38 9.00 -11.86
CA ASN A 142 38.07 8.32 -11.77
C ASN A 142 38.01 7.19 -10.73
N ARG A 143 38.92 7.17 -9.74
CA ARG A 143 38.79 6.25 -8.60
C ARG A 143 37.89 6.87 -7.57
N CYS A 144 36.78 6.19 -7.27
CA CYS A 144 35.76 6.70 -6.37
C CYS A 144 35.80 5.99 -5.01
N LYS A 145 35.73 6.76 -3.94
CA LYS A 145 35.52 6.27 -2.56
C LYS A 145 34.11 6.58 -2.12
N ILE A 146 33.41 5.55 -1.62
CA ILE A 146 32.07 5.70 -1.04
C ILE A 146 32.19 5.56 0.47
N SER A 147 31.55 6.47 1.21
CA SER A 147 31.47 6.45 2.67
C SER A 147 30.05 6.81 3.13
N LYS A 148 29.64 6.23 4.24
CA LYS A 148 28.43 6.68 4.94
C LYS A 148 28.71 8.03 5.57
N LEU A 149 27.79 8.97 5.40
CA LEU A 149 27.88 10.29 5.97
C LEU A 149 27.14 10.29 7.32
N GLU A 150 27.88 10.33 8.40
CA GLU A 150 27.32 10.47 9.75
C GLU A 150 27.45 11.94 10.16
N THR A 151 26.48 12.76 9.75
CA THR A 151 26.48 14.20 9.98
C THR A 151 25.07 14.68 10.29
N ASP A 152 25.00 15.91 10.76
CA ASP A 152 23.79 16.72 10.97
C ASP A 152 22.81 16.72 9.76
N LEU A 153 23.29 16.46 8.53
CA LEU A 153 22.44 16.35 7.34
C LEU A 153 21.43 15.21 7.43
N THR A 154 21.84 14.04 7.93
CA THR A 154 20.96 12.89 8.11
C THR A 154 19.79 13.22 9.05
N ASP A 155 20.11 13.87 10.17
CA ASP A 155 19.11 14.29 11.16
C ASP A 155 18.21 15.40 10.61
N LYS A 156 18.76 16.35 9.87
CA LYS A 156 17.99 17.42 9.21
C LYS A 156 16.98 16.86 8.22
N ILE A 157 17.39 15.92 7.37
CA ILE A 157 16.48 15.25 6.42
C ILE A 157 15.38 14.51 7.19
N LYS A 158 15.74 13.74 8.21
CA LYS A 158 14.79 13.00 9.04
C LYS A 158 13.77 13.91 9.71
N ILE A 159 14.21 15.01 10.33
CA ILE A 159 13.34 16.00 10.97
C ILE A 159 12.44 16.67 9.93
N ALA A 160 12.95 17.00 8.75
CA ALA A 160 12.16 17.62 7.69
C ALA A 160 11.05 16.68 7.19
N ILE A 161 11.34 15.39 7.00
CA ILE A 161 10.34 14.38 6.62
C ILE A 161 9.24 14.30 7.69
N LEU A 162 9.62 14.17 8.96
CA LEU A 162 8.68 14.05 10.07
C LEU A 162 7.78 15.29 10.19
N LYS A 163 8.36 16.47 10.05
CA LYS A 163 7.61 17.74 10.07
C LYS A 163 6.60 17.83 8.93
N ASN A 164 7.00 17.52 7.71
CA ASN A 164 6.11 17.55 6.55
C ASN A 164 5.01 16.49 6.67
N ALA A 165 5.35 15.30 7.17
CA ALA A 165 4.38 14.23 7.40
C ALA A 165 3.32 14.65 8.45
N ALA A 166 3.73 15.33 9.52
CA ALA A 166 2.80 15.82 10.54
C ALA A 166 1.82 16.86 9.95
N ILE A 167 2.29 17.77 9.11
CA ILE A 167 1.44 18.76 8.42
C ILE A 167 0.44 18.07 7.48
N LEU A 168 0.88 17.06 6.73
CA LEU A 168 0.00 16.28 5.85
C LEU A 168 -1.07 15.52 6.63
N GLU A 169 -0.71 14.95 7.77
CA GLU A 169 -1.65 14.23 8.64
C GLU A 169 -2.67 15.17 9.27
N GLU A 170 -2.23 16.34 9.75
CA GLU A 170 -3.12 17.37 10.30
C GLU A 170 -4.16 17.83 9.26
N SER A 171 -3.71 18.09 8.02
CA SER A 171 -4.60 18.47 6.93
C SER A 171 -5.59 17.35 6.56
N ARG A 172 -5.17 16.09 6.64
CA ARG A 172 -6.03 14.93 6.39
C ARG A 172 -7.12 14.79 7.44
N ILE A 173 -6.76 14.99 8.72
CA ILE A 173 -7.71 14.94 9.85
C ILE A 173 -8.72 16.09 9.71
N ALA A 174 -8.27 17.31 9.44
CA ALA A 174 -9.15 18.46 9.27
C ALA A 174 -10.18 18.23 8.15
N ASN A 175 -9.74 17.74 6.98
CA ASN A 175 -10.61 17.44 5.85
C ASN A 175 -11.58 16.27 6.16
N GLY A 176 -11.16 15.27 6.95
CA GLY A 176 -11.99 14.15 7.41
C GLY A 176 -13.06 14.60 8.41
N ALA A 177 -12.68 15.42 9.35
CA ALA A 177 -13.59 15.95 10.37
C ALA A 177 -14.70 16.84 9.76
N ASP A 178 -14.37 17.60 8.72
CA ASP A 178 -15.34 18.44 8.02
C ASP A 178 -16.39 17.59 7.27
N LYS A 179 -15.96 16.48 6.65
CA LYS A 179 -16.90 15.54 6.00
C LYS A 179 -17.82 14.84 7.00
N ASP A 180 -17.31 14.44 8.15
CA ASP A 180 -18.12 13.79 9.19
C ASP A 180 -19.12 14.77 9.84
N PHE A 181 -18.79 16.05 9.89
CA PHE A 181 -19.70 17.08 10.36
C PHE A 181 -20.88 17.30 9.40
N ILE A 182 -20.60 17.38 8.09
CA ILE A 182 -21.65 17.55 7.05
C ILE A 182 -22.62 16.36 7.00
N LEU A 183 -22.13 15.14 7.28
CA LEU A 183 -22.96 13.93 7.27
C LEU A 183 -23.84 13.78 8.52
N ARG A 184 -23.59 14.59 9.57
CA ARG A 184 -24.35 14.58 10.83
C ARG A 184 -25.46 15.62 10.91
N GLU A 185 -25.65 16.44 9.87
CA GLU A 185 -26.82 17.32 9.86
C GLU A 185 -28.11 16.49 9.89
N PRO A 186 -28.98 16.73 10.88
CA PRO A 186 -30.26 16.01 10.97
C PRO A 186 -31.10 16.37 9.76
N LYS A 187 -31.52 15.35 9.04
CA LYS A 187 -32.59 15.49 8.02
C LYS A 187 -33.87 15.90 8.76
N ASN A 188 -34.21 17.17 8.65
CA ASN A 188 -35.56 17.66 9.02
C ASN A 188 -36.61 17.07 8.07
#